data_50e3637c2dc3ceed39ab7058530b2b65
#
_entry.id   50e3637c2dc3ceed39ab7058530b2b65
#
_cell.length_a   1.000
_cell.length_b   1.000
_cell.length_c   1.000
_cell.angle_alpha   90.00
_cell.angle_beta   90.00
_cell.angle_gamma   90.00
#
_symmetry.space_group_name_H-M   'P 1'
#
loop_
_entity.id
_entity.type
_entity.pdbx_description
1 polymer ?
#
loop_
_entity_poly.entity_id
_entity_poly.type
_entity_poly.pdbx_seq_one_letter_code
_entity_poly.pdbx_strand_id
1 'polypeptide(L)' 'MDSRVRLSFLPGARGSGVTRVERLNLHPSLKEQLLKDLKKRLACGGTVKDGVLEFQGDQRDAVEAELRGKGYNVRRL' A
#
# COMPACT_ATOMS: atom_id res chain seq x y z
N MET A 1 -21.36 3.24 -3.50
CA MET A 1 -20.47 2.57 -2.56
C MET A 1 -19.08 3.14 -2.64
N ASP A 2 -18.50 3.46 -1.50
CA ASP A 2 -17.16 4.03 -1.48
C ASP A 2 -16.14 2.89 -1.62
N SER A 3 -15.49 2.81 -2.78
CA SER A 3 -14.50 1.78 -3.07
C SER A 3 -13.08 2.32 -2.95
N ARG A 4 -12.90 3.42 -2.23
CA ARG A 4 -11.58 4.03 -2.09
C ARG A 4 -10.66 3.18 -1.22
N VAL A 5 -9.45 3.05 -1.69
CA VAL A 5 -8.36 2.41 -0.95
C VAL A 5 -7.86 3.40 0.10
N ARG A 6 -7.66 2.92 1.33
CA ARG A 6 -7.15 3.77 2.40
C ARG A 6 -5.63 3.65 2.47
N LEU A 7 -4.98 4.80 2.39
CA LEU A 7 -3.52 4.89 2.44
C LEU A 7 -3.14 5.66 3.70
N SER A 8 -2.33 5.05 4.55
CA SER A 8 -1.89 5.66 5.79
C SER A 8 -0.44 5.33 6.06
N PHE A 9 0.15 6.08 6.97
CA PHE A 9 1.51 5.83 7.44
C PHE A 9 1.48 5.64 8.93
N LEU A 10 2.07 4.54 9.38
CA LEU A 10 2.19 4.23 10.81
C LEU A 10 3.64 4.46 11.23
N PRO A 11 3.92 5.51 12.02
CA PRO A 11 5.29 5.77 12.45
C PRO A 11 5.82 4.66 13.34
N GLY A 12 7.08 4.33 13.17
CA GLY A 12 7.77 3.38 14.03
C GLY A 12 8.80 4.07 14.89
N ALA A 13 9.50 3.27 15.70
CA ALA A 13 10.58 3.78 16.53
C ALA A 13 11.77 4.20 15.69
N ARG A 14 12.50 5.21 16.16
CA ARG A 14 13.77 5.67 15.57
C ARG A 14 13.65 6.08 14.10
N GLY A 15 12.57 6.76 13.76
CA GLY A 15 12.37 7.24 12.40
C GLY A 15 11.96 6.18 11.39
N SER A 16 11.73 4.96 11.83
CA SER A 16 11.18 3.92 10.96
C SER A 16 9.65 4.05 10.89
N GLY A 17 9.03 3.21 10.09
CA GLY A 17 7.58 3.18 9.99
C GLY A 17 7.15 2.36 8.80
N VAL A 18 5.85 2.26 8.61
CA VAL A 18 5.29 1.49 7.50
C VAL A 18 4.17 2.28 6.83
N THR A 19 4.11 2.16 5.51
CA THR A 19 3.01 2.67 4.71
C THR A 19 2.01 1.53 4.55
N ARG A 20 0.75 1.78 4.90
CA ARG A 20 -0.29 0.74 4.88
C ARG A 20 -1.33 1.06 3.83
N VAL A 21 -1.71 0.02 3.08
CA VAL A 21 -2.77 0.10 2.08
C VAL A 21 -3.89 -0.82 2.54
N GLU A 22 -5.03 -0.24 2.87
CA GLU A 22 -6.18 -0.95 3.40
C GLU A 22 -7.37 -0.85 2.45
N ARG A 23 -8.37 -1.68 2.69
CA ARG A 23 -9.62 -1.70 1.93
C ARG A 23 -9.41 -2.02 0.45
N LEU A 24 -8.42 -2.85 0.17
CA LEU A 24 -8.28 -3.41 -1.17
C LEU A 24 -9.28 -4.54 -1.32
N ASN A 25 -10.24 -4.34 -2.21
CA ASN A 25 -11.29 -5.33 -2.44
C ASN A 25 -10.85 -6.26 -3.56
N LEU A 26 -9.77 -7.00 -3.30
CA LEU A 26 -9.17 -7.91 -4.27
C LEU A 26 -9.04 -9.31 -3.70
N HIS A 27 -9.06 -10.30 -4.59
CA HIS A 27 -8.73 -11.66 -4.23
C HIS A 27 -7.29 -11.71 -3.67
N PRO A 28 -7.01 -12.59 -2.67
CA PRO A 28 -5.66 -12.66 -2.09
C PRO A 28 -4.53 -12.83 -3.10
N SER A 29 -4.74 -13.60 -4.15
CA SER A 29 -3.71 -13.77 -5.19
C SER A 29 -3.42 -12.46 -5.92
N LEU A 30 -4.44 -11.64 -6.15
CA LEU A 30 -4.27 -10.34 -6.79
C LEU A 30 -3.59 -9.34 -5.86
N LYS A 31 -3.87 -9.44 -4.56
CA LYS A 31 -3.16 -8.61 -3.57
C LYS A 31 -1.68 -8.92 -3.54
N GLU A 32 -1.31 -10.20 -3.61
CA GLU A 32 0.09 -10.59 -3.65
C GLU A 32 0.78 -10.11 -4.92
N GLN A 33 0.11 -10.18 -6.07
CA GLN A 33 0.65 -9.66 -7.31
C GLN A 33 0.87 -8.16 -7.23
N LEU A 34 -0.10 -7.45 -6.67
CA LEU A 34 0.00 -6.01 -6.49
C LEU A 34 1.15 -5.67 -5.55
N LEU A 35 1.29 -6.42 -4.47
CA LEU A 35 2.41 -6.23 -3.54
C LEU A 35 3.76 -6.40 -4.23
N LYS A 36 3.91 -7.47 -5.00
CA LYS A 36 5.16 -7.72 -5.73
C LYS A 36 5.48 -6.60 -6.71
N ASP A 37 4.47 -6.16 -7.45
CA ASP A 37 4.64 -5.10 -8.43
C ASP A 37 5.07 -3.79 -7.76
N LEU A 38 4.41 -3.44 -6.66
CA LEU A 38 4.74 -2.22 -5.93
C LEU A 38 6.11 -2.31 -5.27
N LYS A 39 6.46 -3.45 -4.68
CA LYS A 39 7.78 -3.64 -4.10
C LYS A 39 8.88 -3.43 -5.14
N LYS A 40 8.67 -3.95 -6.34
CA LYS A 40 9.62 -3.82 -7.42
C LYS A 40 9.77 -2.36 -7.87
N ARG A 41 8.64 -1.67 -8.01
CA ARG A 41 8.64 -0.28 -8.45
C ARG A 41 9.20 0.67 -7.41
N LEU A 42 8.89 0.41 -6.14
CA LEU A 42 9.33 1.27 -5.05
C LEU A 42 10.72 0.89 -4.51
N ALA A 43 11.23 -0.25 -4.92
CA ALA A 43 12.52 -0.80 -4.46
C ALA A 43 12.58 -0.85 -2.92
N CYS A 44 11.49 -1.28 -2.28
CA CYS A 44 11.41 -1.36 -0.82
C CYS A 44 10.84 -2.71 -0.39
N GLY A 45 11.01 -3.03 0.89
CA GLY A 45 10.42 -4.22 1.47
C GLY A 45 8.92 -4.02 1.74
N GLY A 46 8.18 -5.12 1.72
CA GLY A 46 6.76 -5.07 2.02
C GLY A 46 6.19 -6.44 2.27
N THR A 47 5.00 -6.47 2.85
CA THR A 47 4.32 -7.72 3.16
C THR A 47 2.81 -7.52 3.10
N VAL A 48 2.08 -8.63 3.01
CA VAL A 48 0.63 -8.65 3.18
C VAL A 48 0.33 -9.28 4.52
N LYS A 49 -0.45 -8.58 5.35
CA LYS A 49 -0.85 -9.08 6.65
C LYS A 49 -2.33 -8.78 6.84
N ASP A 50 -3.13 -9.83 7.05
CA ASP A 50 -4.58 -9.71 7.24
C ASP A 50 -5.26 -8.90 6.13
N GLY A 51 -4.80 -9.09 4.90
CA GLY A 51 -5.35 -8.39 3.73
C GLY A 51 -4.88 -6.96 3.57
N VAL A 52 -4.00 -6.49 4.45
CA VAL A 52 -3.43 -5.14 4.40
C VAL A 52 -2.01 -5.22 3.83
N LEU A 53 -1.73 -4.38 2.84
CA LEU A 53 -0.38 -4.28 2.30
C LEU A 53 0.42 -3.30 3.15
N GLU A 54 1.64 -3.69 3.52
CA GLU A 54 2.53 -2.85 4.32
C GLU A 54 3.86 -2.72 3.60
N PHE A 55 4.37 -1.50 3.49
CA PHE A 55 5.65 -1.21 2.85
C PHE A 55 6.56 -0.52 3.83
N GLN A 56 7.85 -0.85 3.79
CA GLN A 56 8.84 -0.25 4.69
C GLN A 56 9.02 1.23 4.40
N GLY A 57 9.00 2.05 5.44
CA GLY A 57 9.24 3.48 5.35
C GLY A 57 8.00 4.26 4.92
N ASP A 58 8.20 5.56 4.71
CA ASP A 58 7.13 6.45 4.25
C ASP A 58 7.12 6.48 2.73
N GLN A 59 6.26 5.66 2.15
CA GLN A 59 6.10 5.52 0.70
C GLN A 59 4.76 6.07 0.22
N ARG A 60 4.12 6.93 1.00
CA ARG A 60 2.76 7.38 0.71
C ARG A 60 2.60 8.00 -0.67
N ASP A 61 3.49 8.92 -1.03
CA ASP A 61 3.37 9.60 -2.33
C ASP A 61 3.56 8.62 -3.48
N ALA A 62 4.57 7.78 -3.39
CA ALA A 62 4.87 6.83 -4.46
C ALA A 62 3.78 5.75 -4.58
N VAL A 63 3.30 5.23 -3.45
CA VAL A 63 2.23 4.23 -3.45
C VAL A 63 0.95 4.82 -4.01
N GLU A 64 0.61 6.04 -3.62
CA GLU A 64 -0.58 6.71 -4.15
C GLU A 64 -0.48 6.87 -5.66
N ALA A 65 0.65 7.34 -6.16
CA ALA A 65 0.84 7.52 -7.60
C ALA A 65 0.69 6.21 -8.36
N GLU A 66 1.27 5.13 -7.84
CA GLU A 66 1.16 3.81 -8.49
C GLU A 66 -0.27 3.29 -8.47
N LEU A 67 -0.96 3.43 -7.35
CA LEU A 67 -2.36 2.95 -7.26
C LEU A 67 -3.28 3.75 -8.16
N ARG A 68 -3.12 5.06 -8.20
CA ARG A 68 -3.93 5.91 -9.10
C ARG A 68 -3.65 5.59 -10.55
N GLY A 69 -2.40 5.31 -10.89
CA GLY A 69 -2.03 4.90 -12.24
C GLY A 69 -2.67 3.58 -12.66
N LYS A 70 -3.02 2.73 -11.69
CA LYS A 70 -3.70 1.47 -11.94
C LYS A 70 -5.23 1.60 -11.90
N GLY A 71 -5.75 2.80 -11.68
CA GLY A 71 -7.18 3.06 -11.70
C GLY A 71 -7.86 2.99 -10.33
N TYR A 72 -7.11 2.86 -9.26
CA TYR A 72 -7.68 2.85 -7.92
C TYR A 72 -7.97 4.27 -7.43
N ASN A 73 -9.06 4.42 -6.71
CA ASN A 73 -9.34 5.63 -5.95
C ASN A 73 -8.65 5.52 -4.60
N VAL A 74 -7.84 6.51 -4.26
CA VAL A 74 -7.03 6.46 -3.05
C VAL A 74 -7.41 7.60 -2.13
N ARG A 75 -7.63 7.29 -0.85
CA ARG A 75 -7.85 8.27 0.20
C ARG A 75 -6.69 8.20 1.19
N ARG A 76 -5.97 9.31 1.31
CA ARG A 76 -4.90 9.42 2.30
C ARG A 76 -5.48 9.83 3.64
N LEU A 77 -5.02 9.18 4.68
CA LEU A 77 -5.41 9.48 6.06
C LEU A 77 -4.33 10.27 6.79
#